data_58fece9d02c7dfb0630392b930e05021
#
_entry.id   58fece9d02c7dfb0630392b930e05021
#
_cell.length_a   1.000
_cell.length_b   1.000
_cell.length_c   1.000
_cell.angle_alpha   90.00
_cell.angle_beta   90.00
_cell.angle_gamma   90.00
#
_symmetry.space_group_name_H-M   'P 1'
#
loop_
_entity.id
_entity.type
_entity.pdbx_description
1 polymer ?
#
loop_
_entity_poly.entity_id
_entity_poly.type
_entity_poly.pdbx_seq_one_letter_code
_entity_poly.pdbx_strand_id
1 'polypeptide(L)'
;IIIAIAAPLAYSYFGIFINNYFSDTNNKVANQKSSSSITPNQITTSLGANPTVEQAVQKDKQHVCGDNIKGSTFYITEYVIPISCSQPVGLTVDKDNNIWIAADWAGYLLVFNPLSNTFVKSIKLPNWNSTDLFGSMIWDMKFDRNGNLWFTDERSNSIWKYIPKENQFQRYIVPTKGGYPISLVFDSNDKVWFTEIFGKKLAMLDPLKVQSNTTKGISELNLSKQINFDSTGPISNGFGFNQNIRGNNTNGGIADENLWFSTVNFPIGGQLVKYNIAKKNLTVFDLTSMHTIPLSVAEDEKGRVWTNDHASSLFLMLDPSTGNIKQYSTSFPLPTNTTTLPYYNQYKDGKLWFNEHYGNAIAFFDVKNNTMVEYHIPTKDPFWGNASNPLRFVLDNNGSVWFTEWTENKIGVLHKEKMNNLPITLSLSKNNISLDKASGKGDSVDILIYKNNSNPLIYNSNKSLTNQSSSQLSNITMFATSSISKIGSLLNMTGSFNPDRFYITNDNISNSSQPLKTVLKIEPSKDVVPGNYTLTISARYNNEVTYSKIIDLSIK
;
A
#
# COMPACT_ATOMS: atom_id res chain seq x y z
N ILE A 1 -15.77 15.44 15.64
CA ILE A 1 -16.71 15.65 14.54
C ILE A 1 -15.98 16.36 13.38
N ILE A 2 -15.00 15.81 12.73
CA ILE A 2 -14.49 16.19 11.38
C ILE A 2 -13.55 15.05 10.93
N ILE A 3 -14.09 13.86 10.68
CA ILE A 3 -13.37 12.76 10.00
C ILE A 3 -14.28 12.19 8.89
N ALA A 4 -15.12 12.97 8.31
CA ALA A 4 -16.21 12.42 7.50
C ALA A 4 -16.27 12.93 6.05
N ILE A 5 -15.19 13.38 5.39
CA ILE A 5 -15.35 13.79 3.98
C ILE A 5 -14.15 13.45 3.05
N ALA A 6 -13.17 12.65 3.43
CA ALA A 6 -12.00 12.48 2.55
C ALA A 6 -11.60 11.05 2.17
N ALA A 7 -12.42 10.05 2.46
CA ALA A 7 -12.20 8.69 1.99
C ALA A 7 -13.53 7.99 1.73
N PRO A 8 -14.34 8.40 0.73
CA PRO A 8 -15.68 7.82 0.60
C PRO A 8 -15.69 6.33 0.27
N LEU A 9 -14.58 5.73 -0.20
CA LEU A 9 -14.65 4.42 -0.83
C LEU A 9 -13.69 3.37 -0.28
N ALA A 10 -12.48 3.69 0.12
CA ALA A 10 -11.73 2.78 1.00
C ALA A 10 -12.45 2.66 2.35
N TYR A 11 -13.10 3.74 2.78
CA TYR A 11 -14.03 3.73 3.92
C TYR A 11 -15.36 3.04 3.58
N SER A 12 -15.85 3.02 2.34
CA SER A 12 -17.08 2.31 2.03
C SER A 12 -16.89 0.81 1.97
N TYR A 13 -15.77 0.30 1.45
CA TYR A 13 -15.46 -1.12 1.57
C TYR A 13 -15.17 -1.52 3.01
N PHE A 14 -14.37 -0.76 3.71
CA PHE A 14 -14.11 -0.94 5.13
C PHE A 14 -15.30 -0.46 5.99
N GLY A 15 -16.01 0.59 5.63
CA GLY A 15 -17.15 1.14 6.35
C GLY A 15 -18.46 0.41 6.09
N ILE A 16 -18.70 -0.18 4.93
CA ILE A 16 -19.82 -1.12 4.67
C ILE A 16 -19.55 -2.42 5.42
N PHE A 17 -18.33 -2.84 5.52
CA PHE A 17 -17.90 -3.96 6.35
C PHE A 17 -18.15 -3.69 7.84
N ILE A 18 -17.82 -2.49 8.33
CA ILE A 18 -18.10 -2.01 9.68
C ILE A 18 -19.61 -1.86 9.90
N ASN A 19 -20.35 -1.24 9.01
CA ASN A 19 -21.79 -1.03 9.17
C ASN A 19 -22.58 -2.34 9.11
N ASN A 20 -22.21 -3.31 8.29
CA ASN A 20 -22.85 -4.63 8.28
C ASN A 20 -22.56 -5.43 9.55
N TYR A 21 -21.36 -5.30 10.13
CA TYR A 21 -21.03 -5.92 11.40
C TYR A 21 -21.80 -5.28 12.57
N PHE A 22 -21.95 -3.94 12.59
CA PHE A 22 -22.73 -3.23 13.61
C PHE A 22 -24.23 -3.38 13.45
N SER A 23 -24.78 -3.53 12.23
CA SER A 23 -26.20 -3.81 12.02
C SER A 23 -26.60 -5.19 12.54
N ASP A 24 -25.71 -6.18 12.42
CA ASP A 24 -25.97 -7.53 12.94
C ASP A 24 -25.85 -7.61 14.47
N THR A 25 -24.99 -6.80 15.08
CA THR A 25 -24.89 -6.70 16.54
C THR A 25 -26.00 -5.86 17.16
N ASN A 26 -26.44 -4.78 16.49
CA ASN A 26 -27.57 -3.97 16.95
C ASN A 26 -28.92 -4.70 16.83
N ASN A 27 -29.12 -5.53 15.82
CA ASN A 27 -30.30 -6.38 15.71
C ASN A 27 -30.38 -7.48 16.78
N LYS A 28 -29.28 -7.86 17.40
CA LYS A 28 -29.25 -8.77 18.56
C LYS A 28 -29.51 -8.07 19.89
N VAL A 29 -29.25 -6.76 20.00
CA VAL A 29 -29.49 -5.94 21.18
C VAL A 29 -30.87 -5.29 21.18
N ALA A 30 -31.47 -5.03 20.01
CA ALA A 30 -32.77 -4.39 19.87
C ALA A 30 -33.97 -5.33 20.19
N ASN A 31 -33.74 -6.64 20.31
CA ASN A 31 -34.82 -7.60 20.70
C ASN A 31 -35.02 -7.75 22.20
N GLN A 32 -34.41 -6.89 23.02
CA GLN A 32 -34.70 -6.81 24.46
C GLN A 32 -35.00 -5.36 24.85
N LYS A 33 -36.13 -4.82 24.52
CA LYS A 33 -37.00 -3.93 25.30
C LYS A 33 -38.04 -3.27 24.39
N SER A 34 -39.24 -3.70 24.55
CA SER A 34 -40.43 -3.13 23.95
C SER A 34 -41.13 -2.14 24.86
N SER A 35 -41.95 -1.35 24.24
CA SER A 35 -43.12 -0.64 24.70
C SER A 35 -42.90 0.78 25.24
N SER A 36 -43.16 1.74 24.35
CA SER A 36 -44.15 2.82 24.62
C SER A 36 -44.44 3.58 23.32
N SER A 37 -45.70 3.76 23.07
CA SER A 37 -46.36 4.41 21.93
C SER A 37 -46.12 5.93 21.88
N ILE A 38 -45.73 6.45 20.71
CA ILE A 38 -45.98 7.86 20.34
C ILE A 38 -46.32 7.89 18.85
N THR A 39 -47.48 8.51 18.56
CA THR A 39 -48.07 8.73 17.24
C THR A 39 -47.28 9.78 16.42
N PRO A 40 -47.12 9.61 15.10
CA PRO A 40 -46.41 10.57 14.26
C PRO A 40 -47.40 11.60 13.66
N ASN A 41 -47.05 12.87 13.79
CA ASN A 41 -47.61 13.94 12.98
C ASN A 41 -46.83 14.05 11.65
N GLN A 42 -47.57 14.18 10.57
CA GLN A 42 -47.13 14.29 9.20
C GLN A 42 -46.27 15.53 8.95
N ILE A 43 -45.11 15.31 8.36
CA ILE A 43 -44.39 16.30 7.54
C ILE A 43 -44.10 15.64 6.20
N THR A 44 -44.90 16.02 5.19
CA THR A 44 -44.66 15.68 3.79
C THR A 44 -43.59 16.59 3.22
N THR A 45 -42.39 16.10 3.09
CA THR A 45 -41.40 16.61 2.13
C THR A 45 -41.03 15.45 1.20
N SER A 46 -41.15 15.69 -0.10
CA SER A 46 -40.84 14.75 -1.18
C SER A 46 -39.36 14.41 -1.14
N LEU A 47 -39.01 13.37 -0.40
CA LEU A 47 -37.72 12.72 -0.49
C LEU A 47 -37.77 11.75 -1.69
N GLY A 48 -36.92 11.99 -2.69
CA GLY A 48 -36.69 11.03 -3.77
C GLY A 48 -36.45 9.64 -3.20
N ALA A 49 -37.02 8.62 -3.82
CA ALA A 49 -36.90 7.25 -3.39
C ALA A 49 -35.41 6.89 -3.20
N ASN A 50 -35.04 6.43 -2.02
CA ASN A 50 -33.71 5.90 -1.78
C ASN A 50 -33.46 4.74 -2.77
N PRO A 51 -32.30 4.72 -3.48
CA PRO A 51 -31.99 3.62 -4.38
C PRO A 51 -32.02 2.30 -3.61
N THR A 52 -32.58 1.27 -4.24
CA THR A 52 -32.54 -0.09 -3.68
C THR A 52 -31.08 -0.53 -3.57
N VAL A 53 -30.79 -1.47 -2.67
CA VAL A 53 -29.43 -2.06 -2.53
C VAL A 53 -28.93 -2.54 -3.88
N GLU A 54 -29.77 -3.15 -4.72
CA GLU A 54 -29.43 -3.58 -6.08
C GLU A 54 -29.05 -2.44 -7.01
N GLN A 55 -29.71 -1.27 -6.92
CA GLN A 55 -29.36 -0.10 -7.73
C GLN A 55 -28.03 0.53 -7.30
N ALA A 56 -27.76 0.56 -5.99
CA ALA A 56 -26.47 0.98 -5.46
C ALA A 56 -25.36 0.05 -5.94
N VAL A 57 -25.55 -1.26 -5.87
CA VAL A 57 -24.63 -2.30 -6.37
C VAL A 57 -24.36 -2.16 -7.85
N GLN A 58 -25.39 -1.95 -8.66
CA GLN A 58 -25.25 -1.79 -10.10
C GLN A 58 -24.45 -0.52 -10.45
N LYS A 59 -24.62 0.54 -9.66
CA LYS A 59 -23.85 1.78 -9.79
C LYS A 59 -22.39 1.58 -9.40
N ASP A 60 -22.13 0.86 -8.32
CA ASP A 60 -20.76 0.56 -7.87
C ASP A 60 -20.02 -0.37 -8.86
N LYS A 61 -20.74 -1.31 -9.48
CA LYS A 61 -20.16 -2.15 -10.55
C LYS A 61 -19.58 -1.34 -11.71
N GLN A 62 -20.23 -0.25 -12.11
CA GLN A 62 -19.73 0.61 -13.19
C GLN A 62 -18.34 1.19 -12.89
N HIS A 63 -18.07 1.48 -11.61
CA HIS A 63 -16.85 2.15 -11.17
C HIS A 63 -15.67 1.19 -10.89
N VAL A 64 -15.86 -0.11 -10.93
CA VAL A 64 -14.80 -1.11 -10.73
C VAL A 64 -14.49 -1.93 -11.98
N CYS A 65 -15.04 -1.52 -13.11
CA CYS A 65 -14.80 -2.18 -14.40
C CYS A 65 -13.74 -1.47 -15.23
N GLY A 66 -13.33 -0.27 -14.82
CA GLY A 66 -12.40 0.57 -15.56
C GLY A 66 -12.93 1.03 -16.92
N ASP A 67 -12.15 1.82 -17.60
CA ASP A 67 -12.45 2.36 -18.94
C ASP A 67 -11.98 1.47 -20.10
N ASN A 68 -11.28 0.38 -19.80
CA ASN A 68 -10.61 -0.52 -20.76
C ASN A 68 -9.59 0.20 -21.68
N ILE A 69 -9.10 1.36 -21.26
CA ILE A 69 -8.08 2.12 -21.99
C ILE A 69 -6.72 1.79 -21.40
N LYS A 70 -5.81 1.35 -22.27
CA LYS A 70 -4.43 1.08 -21.90
C LYS A 70 -3.67 2.39 -21.72
N GLY A 71 -3.23 2.68 -20.50
CA GLY A 71 -2.35 3.80 -20.20
C GLY A 71 -0.86 3.46 -20.35
N SER A 72 -0.04 4.48 -20.53
CA SER A 72 1.42 4.35 -20.43
C SER A 72 2.09 5.68 -20.13
N THR A 73 3.18 5.61 -19.38
CA THR A 73 4.18 6.68 -19.24
C THR A 73 5.52 6.19 -19.76
N PHE A 74 6.56 6.99 -19.61
CA PHE A 74 7.91 6.49 -19.92
C PHE A 74 8.27 5.27 -19.05
N TYR A 75 7.84 5.24 -17.78
CA TYR A 75 8.22 4.21 -16.82
C TYR A 75 7.26 3.03 -16.76
N ILE A 76 5.97 3.28 -16.92
CA ILE A 76 4.89 2.33 -16.67
C ILE A 76 4.13 2.00 -17.95
N THR A 77 3.79 0.73 -18.11
CA THR A 77 2.84 0.24 -19.13
C THR A 77 1.72 -0.52 -18.46
N GLU A 78 0.47 -0.22 -18.80
CA GLU A 78 -0.72 -0.92 -18.32
C GLU A 78 -1.23 -1.93 -19.34
N TYR A 79 -1.86 -3.00 -18.85
CA TYR A 79 -2.51 -4.04 -19.63
C TYR A 79 -3.93 -4.28 -19.11
N VAL A 80 -4.91 -4.18 -20.00
CA VAL A 80 -6.31 -4.46 -19.68
C VAL A 80 -6.50 -5.96 -19.50
N ILE A 81 -7.16 -6.35 -18.41
CA ILE A 81 -7.51 -7.75 -18.14
C ILE A 81 -8.65 -8.18 -19.08
N PRO A 82 -8.55 -9.35 -19.77
CA PRO A 82 -9.52 -9.74 -20.81
C PRO A 82 -10.89 -10.15 -20.24
N ILE A 83 -11.03 -10.23 -18.93
CA ILE A 83 -12.30 -10.49 -18.25
C ILE A 83 -12.77 -9.19 -17.62
N SER A 84 -13.90 -8.68 -18.03
CA SER A 84 -14.45 -7.41 -17.57
C SER A 84 -14.75 -7.43 -16.06
N CYS A 85 -14.53 -6.31 -15.39
CA CYS A 85 -14.86 -6.11 -13.98
C CYS A 85 -14.17 -7.14 -13.06
N SER A 86 -12.94 -7.50 -13.33
CA SER A 86 -12.26 -8.59 -12.62
C SER A 86 -11.84 -8.24 -11.20
N GLN A 87 -11.70 -6.96 -10.87
CA GLN A 87 -11.17 -6.48 -9.57
C GLN A 87 -9.90 -7.23 -9.16
N PRO A 88 -8.77 -7.02 -9.83
CA PRO A 88 -7.56 -7.78 -9.56
C PRO A 88 -6.93 -7.36 -8.22
N VAL A 89 -6.64 -8.33 -7.34
CA VAL A 89 -5.96 -8.08 -6.05
C VAL A 89 -4.69 -8.93 -5.94
N GLY A 90 -4.83 -10.22 -5.69
CA GLY A 90 -3.69 -11.10 -5.49
C GLY A 90 -2.77 -11.15 -6.71
N LEU A 91 -1.46 -11.07 -6.46
CA LEU A 91 -0.44 -11.05 -7.52
C LEU A 91 0.81 -11.79 -7.06
N THR A 92 1.38 -12.63 -7.95
CA THR A 92 2.65 -13.31 -7.69
C THR A 92 3.36 -13.65 -9.01
N VAL A 93 4.62 -14.07 -8.92
CA VAL A 93 5.44 -14.47 -10.07
C VAL A 93 5.87 -15.94 -9.93
N ASP A 94 5.80 -16.70 -11.01
CA ASP A 94 6.29 -18.07 -11.04
C ASP A 94 7.81 -18.15 -11.38
N LYS A 95 8.36 -19.38 -11.35
CA LYS A 95 9.76 -19.61 -11.67
C LYS A 95 10.12 -19.28 -13.13
N ASP A 96 9.16 -19.30 -14.03
CA ASP A 96 9.32 -19.03 -15.46
C ASP A 96 9.05 -17.54 -15.80
N ASN A 97 8.93 -16.71 -14.76
CA ASN A 97 8.68 -15.27 -14.82
C ASN A 97 7.29 -14.90 -15.38
N ASN A 98 6.32 -15.82 -15.36
CA ASN A 98 4.95 -15.45 -15.65
C ASN A 98 4.31 -14.79 -14.43
N ILE A 99 3.43 -13.83 -14.68
CA ILE A 99 2.71 -13.10 -13.64
C ILE A 99 1.35 -13.76 -13.45
N TRP A 100 1.08 -14.21 -12.23
CA TRP A 100 -0.19 -14.80 -11.83
C TRP A 100 -1.03 -13.77 -11.11
N ILE A 101 -2.29 -13.62 -11.52
CA ILE A 101 -3.21 -12.59 -11.05
C ILE A 101 -4.49 -13.25 -10.59
N ALA A 102 -5.00 -12.85 -9.43
CA ALA A 102 -6.34 -13.18 -8.99
C ALA A 102 -7.32 -12.15 -9.53
N ALA A 103 -8.20 -12.58 -10.42
CA ALA A 103 -9.33 -11.83 -10.92
C ALA A 103 -10.52 -12.11 -10.01
N ASP A 104 -10.55 -11.47 -8.85
CA ASP A 104 -11.35 -11.85 -7.69
C ASP A 104 -12.84 -11.88 -7.97
N TRP A 105 -13.38 -10.80 -8.52
CA TRP A 105 -14.81 -10.76 -8.82
C TRP A 105 -15.22 -11.74 -9.90
N ALA A 106 -14.38 -11.91 -10.91
CA ALA A 106 -14.63 -12.82 -12.00
C ALA A 106 -14.45 -14.30 -11.61
N GLY A 107 -13.74 -14.57 -10.51
CA GLY A 107 -13.47 -15.93 -10.03
C GLY A 107 -12.47 -16.70 -10.88
N TYR A 108 -11.39 -16.04 -11.31
CA TYR A 108 -10.35 -16.67 -12.12
C TYR A 108 -8.95 -16.38 -11.58
N LEU A 109 -8.06 -17.35 -11.76
CA LEU A 109 -6.62 -17.09 -11.80
C LEU A 109 -6.20 -16.88 -13.25
N LEU A 110 -5.50 -15.78 -13.50
CA LEU A 110 -4.99 -15.42 -14.82
C LEU A 110 -3.48 -15.52 -14.83
N VAL A 111 -2.91 -15.86 -15.98
CA VAL A 111 -1.48 -15.90 -16.19
C VAL A 111 -1.12 -14.98 -17.35
N PHE A 112 -0.28 -13.99 -17.06
CA PHE A 112 0.28 -13.08 -18.05
C PHE A 112 1.74 -13.43 -18.32
N ASN A 113 2.12 -13.52 -19.59
CA ASN A 113 3.50 -13.77 -20.00
C ASN A 113 4.17 -12.46 -20.41
N PRO A 114 5.18 -11.97 -19.68
CA PRO A 114 5.87 -10.72 -19.98
C PRO A 114 6.64 -10.72 -21.30
N LEU A 115 7.06 -11.87 -21.80
CA LEU A 115 7.80 -11.95 -23.07
C LEU A 115 6.89 -11.74 -24.29
N SER A 116 5.69 -12.30 -24.24
CA SER A 116 4.68 -12.12 -25.31
C SER A 116 3.77 -10.91 -25.07
N ASN A 117 3.80 -10.31 -23.87
CA ASN A 117 2.89 -9.24 -23.45
C ASN A 117 1.41 -9.62 -23.57
N THR A 118 1.07 -10.87 -23.25
CA THR A 118 -0.29 -11.40 -23.39
C THR A 118 -0.71 -12.25 -22.20
N PHE A 119 -2.03 -12.30 -21.96
CA PHE A 119 -2.63 -13.29 -21.07
C PHE A 119 -2.65 -14.65 -21.78
N VAL A 120 -1.95 -15.63 -21.22
CA VAL A 120 -1.76 -16.96 -21.81
C VAL A 120 -2.62 -18.04 -21.21
N LYS A 121 -3.20 -17.79 -20.02
CA LYS A 121 -4.03 -18.77 -19.33
C LYS A 121 -5.09 -18.10 -18.47
N SER A 122 -6.28 -18.72 -18.42
CA SER A 122 -7.38 -18.40 -17.51
C SER A 122 -7.86 -19.69 -16.85
N ILE A 123 -7.90 -19.71 -15.52
CA ILE A 123 -8.22 -20.88 -14.71
C ILE A 123 -9.38 -20.49 -13.80
N LYS A 124 -10.56 -21.12 -14.02
CA LYS A 124 -11.73 -20.83 -13.21
C LYS A 124 -11.58 -21.42 -11.81
N LEU A 125 -11.86 -20.61 -10.79
CA LEU A 125 -11.89 -21.06 -9.41
C LEU A 125 -13.14 -21.90 -9.14
N PRO A 126 -13.00 -23.12 -8.54
CA PRO A 126 -14.14 -23.98 -8.29
C PRO A 126 -15.05 -23.40 -7.21
N ASN A 127 -16.36 -23.43 -7.44
CA ASN A 127 -17.39 -22.94 -6.51
C ASN A 127 -17.19 -21.48 -6.05
N TRP A 128 -16.50 -20.68 -6.86
CA TRP A 128 -16.35 -19.26 -6.58
C TRP A 128 -17.69 -18.55 -6.81
N ASN A 129 -18.23 -17.95 -5.75
CA ASN A 129 -19.54 -17.31 -5.83
C ASN A 129 -19.36 -15.82 -6.13
N SER A 130 -19.63 -15.44 -7.37
CA SER A 130 -19.59 -14.05 -7.84
C SER A 130 -20.91 -13.30 -7.60
N THR A 131 -21.92 -13.96 -7.00
CA THR A 131 -23.25 -13.36 -6.79
C THR A 131 -23.30 -12.44 -5.58
N ASP A 132 -22.36 -12.55 -4.65
CA ASP A 132 -22.26 -11.62 -3.56
C ASP A 132 -21.71 -10.27 -4.06
N LEU A 133 -22.25 -9.19 -3.53
CA LEU A 133 -21.98 -7.78 -3.87
C LEU A 133 -20.51 -7.44 -4.08
N PHE A 134 -19.63 -8.15 -3.41
CA PHE A 134 -18.21 -7.89 -3.34
C PHE A 134 -17.36 -9.15 -3.45
N GLY A 135 -17.77 -10.22 -4.06
CA GLY A 135 -16.99 -11.43 -4.24
C GLY A 135 -16.09 -11.81 -3.03
N SER A 136 -15.39 -12.91 -3.08
CA SER A 136 -14.28 -13.14 -2.16
C SER A 136 -13.02 -12.46 -2.69
N MET A 137 -12.10 -12.03 -1.78
CA MET A 137 -10.83 -11.46 -2.18
C MET A 137 -9.69 -12.43 -1.86
N ILE A 138 -8.82 -12.60 -2.83
CA ILE A 138 -7.54 -13.29 -2.70
C ILE A 138 -6.48 -12.24 -2.39
N TRP A 139 -6.26 -11.98 -1.11
CA TRP A 139 -5.33 -10.95 -0.67
C TRP A 139 -3.87 -11.30 -0.86
N ASP A 140 -3.53 -12.57 -0.74
CA ASP A 140 -2.15 -13.02 -0.88
C ASP A 140 -2.06 -14.36 -1.60
N MET A 141 -1.04 -14.49 -2.44
CA MET A 141 -0.77 -15.71 -3.19
C MET A 141 0.73 -15.91 -3.39
N LYS A 142 1.20 -17.13 -3.16
CA LYS A 142 2.63 -17.49 -3.23
C LYS A 142 2.83 -18.91 -3.75
N PHE A 143 3.91 -19.11 -4.48
CA PHE A 143 4.37 -20.43 -4.88
C PHE A 143 5.18 -21.11 -3.79
N ASP A 144 4.90 -22.39 -3.55
CA ASP A 144 5.78 -23.24 -2.76
C ASP A 144 7.01 -23.69 -3.59
N ARG A 145 7.96 -24.41 -2.95
CA ARG A 145 9.18 -24.90 -3.61
C ARG A 145 8.89 -25.92 -4.72
N ASN A 146 7.72 -26.57 -4.70
CA ASN A 146 7.30 -27.54 -5.69
C ASN A 146 6.57 -26.91 -6.88
N GLY A 147 6.37 -25.58 -6.85
CA GLY A 147 5.67 -24.83 -7.88
C GLY A 147 4.15 -24.93 -7.78
N ASN A 148 3.60 -25.26 -6.61
CA ASN A 148 2.18 -25.15 -6.35
C ASN A 148 1.84 -23.74 -5.85
N LEU A 149 0.72 -23.22 -6.29
CA LEU A 149 0.24 -21.91 -5.90
C LEU A 149 -0.67 -22.01 -4.67
N TRP A 150 -0.31 -21.33 -3.60
CA TRP A 150 -1.12 -21.21 -2.41
C TRP A 150 -1.70 -19.81 -2.32
N PHE A 151 -2.96 -19.70 -1.88
CA PHE A 151 -3.63 -18.40 -1.77
C PHE A 151 -4.69 -18.39 -0.67
N THR A 152 -4.98 -17.19 -0.19
CA THR A 152 -6.02 -16.92 0.80
C THR A 152 -7.34 -16.69 0.11
N ASP A 153 -8.44 -17.10 0.74
CA ASP A 153 -9.81 -16.81 0.33
C ASP A 153 -10.58 -16.35 1.57
N GLU A 154 -10.72 -15.04 1.69
CA GLU A 154 -11.21 -14.43 2.92
C GLU A 154 -12.63 -14.85 3.28
N ARG A 155 -13.57 -14.81 2.32
CA ARG A 155 -14.99 -15.07 2.57
C ARG A 155 -15.33 -16.53 2.69
N SER A 156 -14.70 -17.38 1.90
CA SER A 156 -14.87 -18.81 2.08
C SER A 156 -14.11 -19.34 3.30
N ASN A 157 -13.40 -18.44 3.99
CA ASN A 157 -12.64 -18.74 5.20
C ASN A 157 -11.69 -19.92 5.01
N SER A 158 -10.89 -19.85 3.95
CA SER A 158 -10.09 -20.99 3.50
C SER A 158 -8.71 -20.58 3.00
N ILE A 159 -7.79 -21.53 3.08
CA ILE A 159 -6.53 -21.51 2.33
C ILE A 159 -6.67 -22.50 1.17
N TRP A 160 -6.26 -22.07 -0.01
CA TRP A 160 -6.31 -22.91 -1.21
C TRP A 160 -4.91 -23.26 -1.68
N LYS A 161 -4.79 -24.40 -2.32
CA LYS A 161 -3.62 -24.84 -3.07
C LYS A 161 -4.06 -25.22 -4.48
N TYR A 162 -3.44 -24.61 -5.48
CA TYR A 162 -3.58 -25.02 -6.88
C TYR A 162 -2.30 -25.74 -7.31
N ILE A 163 -2.45 -26.91 -7.92
CA ILE A 163 -1.36 -27.76 -8.43
C ILE A 163 -1.36 -27.62 -9.97
N PRO A 164 -0.49 -26.76 -10.55
CA PRO A 164 -0.53 -26.48 -11.98
C PRO A 164 -0.32 -27.70 -12.88
N LYS A 165 0.49 -28.64 -12.47
CA LYS A 165 0.81 -29.87 -13.22
C LYS A 165 -0.42 -30.80 -13.36
N GLU A 166 -1.28 -30.78 -12.37
CA GLU A 166 -2.47 -31.64 -12.31
C GLU A 166 -3.75 -30.88 -12.68
N ASN A 167 -3.66 -29.56 -12.80
CA ASN A 167 -4.80 -28.65 -12.92
C ASN A 167 -5.85 -28.88 -11.82
N GLN A 168 -5.40 -29.08 -10.57
CA GLN A 168 -6.22 -29.47 -9.44
C GLN A 168 -6.18 -28.45 -8.33
N PHE A 169 -7.34 -28.19 -7.71
CA PHE A 169 -7.46 -27.36 -6.52
C PHE A 169 -7.69 -28.22 -5.26
N GLN A 170 -7.07 -27.79 -4.18
CA GLN A 170 -7.29 -28.32 -2.83
C GLN A 170 -7.67 -27.15 -1.92
N ARG A 171 -8.72 -27.31 -1.13
CA ARG A 171 -9.23 -26.30 -0.21
C ARG A 171 -9.05 -26.76 1.22
N TYR A 172 -8.60 -25.88 2.10
CA TYR A 172 -8.40 -26.14 3.52
C TYR A 172 -9.21 -25.12 4.33
N ILE A 173 -10.14 -25.61 5.14
CA ILE A 173 -11.08 -24.76 5.88
C ILE A 173 -10.39 -24.25 7.14
N VAL A 174 -10.40 -22.94 7.37
CA VAL A 174 -9.88 -22.33 8.60
C VAL A 174 -10.81 -22.71 9.76
N PRO A 175 -10.26 -23.22 10.90
CA PRO A 175 -11.09 -23.70 12.01
C PRO A 175 -11.96 -22.62 12.64
N THR A 176 -11.43 -21.40 12.79
CA THR A 176 -12.22 -20.25 13.30
C THR A 176 -13.24 -19.82 12.26
N LYS A 177 -14.52 -19.94 12.59
CA LYS A 177 -15.60 -19.47 11.72
C LYS A 177 -15.50 -17.94 11.55
N GLY A 178 -15.42 -17.48 10.30
CA GLY A 178 -15.24 -16.07 9.98
C GLY A 178 -13.86 -15.52 10.40
N GLY A 179 -12.82 -16.35 10.36
CA GLY A 179 -11.44 -15.95 10.64
C GLY A 179 -10.89 -14.96 9.63
N TYR A 180 -11.29 -15.07 8.37
CA TYR A 180 -10.86 -14.21 7.25
C TYR A 180 -9.33 -14.22 7.06
N PRO A 181 -8.77 -15.27 6.46
CA PRO A 181 -7.35 -15.35 6.16
C PRO A 181 -6.96 -14.34 5.08
N ILE A 182 -5.91 -13.53 5.31
CA ILE A 182 -5.53 -12.44 4.38
C ILE A 182 -4.08 -12.44 3.95
N SER A 183 -3.17 -12.99 4.72
CA SER A 183 -1.75 -13.04 4.36
C SER A 183 -1.18 -14.38 4.67
N LEU A 184 -0.29 -14.88 3.82
CA LEU A 184 0.36 -16.17 4.02
C LEU A 184 1.86 -16.10 3.75
N VAL A 185 2.60 -17.00 4.40
CA VAL A 185 4.04 -17.15 4.24
C VAL A 185 4.46 -18.58 4.57
N PHE A 186 5.56 -19.03 3.96
CA PHE A 186 6.15 -20.35 4.25
C PHE A 186 7.29 -20.22 5.24
N ASP A 187 7.33 -21.10 6.24
CA ASP A 187 8.52 -21.25 7.07
C ASP A 187 9.58 -22.16 6.38
N SER A 188 10.72 -22.33 7.05
CA SER A 188 11.82 -23.16 6.54
C SER A 188 11.45 -24.64 6.33
N ASN A 189 10.39 -25.10 7.01
CA ASN A 189 9.85 -26.46 6.90
C ASN A 189 8.66 -26.54 5.92
N ASP A 190 8.46 -25.53 5.08
CA ASP A 190 7.36 -25.41 4.11
C ASP A 190 5.95 -25.43 4.74
N LYS A 191 5.82 -25.13 6.05
CA LYS A 191 4.52 -24.92 6.65
C LYS A 191 4.00 -23.55 6.24
N VAL A 192 2.68 -23.47 6.06
CA VAL A 192 1.99 -22.24 5.66
C VAL A 192 1.49 -21.53 6.90
N TRP A 193 2.06 -20.39 7.19
CA TRP A 193 1.58 -19.49 8.25
C TRP A 193 0.66 -18.43 7.64
N PHE A 194 -0.42 -18.10 8.34
CA PHE A 194 -1.35 -17.08 7.87
C PHE A 194 -2.01 -16.35 9.05
N THR A 195 -2.48 -15.12 8.79
CA THR A 195 -3.21 -14.31 9.76
C THR A 195 -4.70 -14.39 9.52
N GLU A 196 -5.47 -14.46 10.60
CA GLU A 196 -6.93 -14.40 10.61
C GLU A 196 -7.38 -13.04 11.14
N ILE A 197 -7.83 -12.15 10.23
CA ILE A 197 -8.09 -10.76 10.59
C ILE A 197 -9.17 -10.60 11.67
N PHE A 198 -10.29 -11.32 11.57
CA PHE A 198 -11.36 -11.28 12.56
C PHE A 198 -11.25 -12.40 13.59
N GLY A 199 -10.54 -13.47 13.26
CA GLY A 199 -10.22 -14.54 14.20
C GLY A 199 -9.27 -14.10 15.31
N LYS A 200 -8.52 -13.00 15.13
CA LYS A 200 -7.46 -12.53 16.05
C LYS A 200 -6.45 -13.62 16.33
N LYS A 201 -6.03 -14.32 15.29
CA LYS A 201 -5.15 -15.48 15.37
C LYS A 201 -4.04 -15.45 14.37
N LEU A 202 -2.93 -16.02 14.78
CA LEU A 202 -1.88 -16.51 13.90
C LEU A 202 -2.10 -18.01 13.72
N ALA A 203 -2.24 -18.46 12.48
CA ALA A 203 -2.51 -19.87 12.18
C ALA A 203 -1.38 -20.49 11.36
N MET A 204 -1.22 -21.80 11.51
CA MET A 204 -0.24 -22.60 10.79
C MET A 204 -0.92 -23.85 10.21
N LEU A 205 -0.74 -24.04 8.90
CA LEU A 205 -1.17 -25.22 8.17
C LEU A 205 0.07 -26.09 7.85
N ASP A 206 0.03 -27.34 8.27
CA ASP A 206 1.08 -28.33 7.98
C ASP A 206 0.69 -29.12 6.70
N PRO A 207 1.35 -28.90 5.54
CA PRO A 207 0.99 -29.54 4.28
C PRO A 207 1.04 -31.07 4.30
N LEU A 208 1.76 -31.65 5.26
CA LEU A 208 1.87 -33.10 5.42
C LEU A 208 0.71 -33.71 6.22
N LYS A 209 -0.08 -32.89 6.91
CA LYS A 209 -1.15 -33.32 7.83
C LYS A 209 -2.55 -32.90 7.39
N VAL A 210 -2.65 -32.03 6.39
CA VAL A 210 -3.93 -31.51 5.92
C VAL A 210 -4.74 -32.54 5.14
N GLN A 211 -6.05 -32.34 5.19
CA GLN A 211 -7.00 -33.06 4.36
C GLN A 211 -7.94 -32.06 3.69
N SER A 212 -8.08 -32.16 2.38
CA SER A 212 -8.92 -31.23 1.60
C SER A 212 -10.37 -31.19 2.13
N ASN A 213 -10.97 -30.01 2.11
CA ASN A 213 -12.30 -29.70 2.60
C ASN A 213 -12.53 -29.96 4.11
N THR A 214 -11.46 -29.95 4.89
CA THR A 214 -11.52 -30.07 6.35
C THR A 214 -10.64 -29.03 7.03
N THR A 215 -10.71 -28.98 8.36
CA THR A 215 -9.83 -28.17 9.22
C THR A 215 -8.59 -28.92 9.69
N LYS A 216 -8.45 -30.20 9.32
CA LYS A 216 -7.35 -31.06 9.78
C LYS A 216 -6.00 -30.52 9.33
N GLY A 217 -5.03 -30.53 10.21
CA GLY A 217 -3.66 -30.10 9.94
C GLY A 217 -3.46 -28.59 10.09
N ILE A 218 -4.49 -27.83 10.49
CA ILE A 218 -4.39 -26.42 10.85
C ILE A 218 -4.36 -26.28 12.37
N SER A 219 -3.43 -25.50 12.88
CA SER A 219 -3.34 -25.10 14.29
C SER A 219 -3.36 -23.59 14.41
N GLU A 220 -4.05 -23.08 15.43
CA GLU A 220 -4.28 -21.66 15.65
C GLU A 220 -3.71 -21.20 16.99
N LEU A 221 -2.99 -20.09 16.98
CA LEU A 221 -2.55 -19.36 18.15
C LEU A 221 -3.47 -18.17 18.38
N ASN A 222 -4.19 -18.18 19.52
CA ASN A 222 -5.06 -17.06 19.89
C ASN A 222 -4.22 -15.91 20.43
N LEU A 223 -4.14 -14.81 19.67
CA LEU A 223 -3.36 -13.63 20.01
C LEU A 223 -3.98 -12.79 21.11
N SER A 224 -5.31 -12.85 21.33
CA SER A 224 -5.99 -12.05 22.36
C SER A 224 -5.57 -12.39 23.80
N LYS A 225 -4.86 -13.49 24.02
CA LYS A 225 -4.26 -13.80 25.33
C LYS A 225 -2.94 -13.09 25.60
N GLN A 226 -2.27 -12.60 24.57
CA GLN A 226 -0.91 -12.06 24.63
C GLN A 226 -0.82 -10.62 24.11
N ILE A 227 -1.78 -10.22 23.29
CA ILE A 227 -1.91 -8.89 22.74
C ILE A 227 -3.19 -8.29 23.28
N ASN A 228 -3.08 -7.12 23.90
CA ASN A 228 -4.27 -6.40 24.37
C ASN A 228 -4.96 -5.74 23.17
N PHE A 229 -5.96 -6.42 22.62
CA PHE A 229 -6.85 -5.83 21.65
C PHE A 229 -7.94 -5.07 22.39
N ASP A 230 -8.05 -3.77 22.18
CA ASP A 230 -9.16 -3.00 22.74
C ASP A 230 -10.49 -3.66 22.35
N SER A 231 -11.31 -3.93 23.35
CA SER A 231 -12.59 -4.62 23.18
C SER A 231 -13.62 -3.82 22.38
N THR A 232 -13.37 -2.54 22.15
CA THR A 232 -14.28 -1.61 21.48
C THR A 232 -13.96 -1.37 20.01
N GLY A 233 -12.79 -1.80 19.53
CA GLY A 233 -12.39 -1.64 18.12
C GLY A 233 -12.84 -2.82 17.25
N PRO A 234 -13.53 -2.59 16.12
CA PRO A 234 -14.00 -3.67 15.24
C PRO A 234 -12.87 -4.37 14.48
N ILE A 235 -11.66 -3.81 14.47
CA ILE A 235 -10.57 -4.29 13.62
C ILE A 235 -9.30 -4.34 14.45
N SER A 236 -8.91 -5.52 14.78
CA SER A 236 -7.63 -5.75 15.43
C SER A 236 -6.98 -6.95 14.77
N ASN A 237 -6.24 -6.76 13.65
CA ASN A 237 -5.43 -7.86 13.12
C ASN A 237 -4.53 -7.43 11.98
N GLY A 238 -3.40 -8.08 11.93
CA GLY A 238 -2.33 -7.79 11.05
C GLY A 238 -2.58 -8.12 9.59
N PHE A 239 -2.11 -7.22 8.75
CA PHE A 239 -1.92 -7.44 7.34
C PHE A 239 -0.44 -7.57 7.07
N GLY A 240 -0.04 -8.68 6.48
CA GLY A 240 1.31 -8.84 5.99
C GLY A 240 2.27 -9.53 6.96
N PHE A 241 2.99 -10.46 6.38
CA PHE A 241 4.13 -11.12 6.96
C PHE A 241 5.41 -10.60 6.34
N ASN A 242 6.49 -10.68 7.12
CA ASN A 242 7.83 -10.59 6.58
C ASN A 242 7.98 -11.58 5.42
N GLN A 243 8.28 -11.08 4.24
CA GLN A 243 8.50 -11.89 3.04
C GLN A 243 9.85 -12.63 3.07
N ASN A 244 10.75 -12.25 3.97
CA ASN A 244 12.13 -12.75 4.06
C ASN A 244 12.33 -13.73 5.23
N ILE A 245 11.33 -14.54 5.56
CA ILE A 245 11.45 -15.56 6.64
C ILE A 245 12.59 -16.56 6.36
N ARG A 246 12.94 -16.75 5.12
CA ARG A 246 14.15 -17.49 4.73
C ARG A 246 15.36 -16.62 5.07
N GLY A 247 15.70 -16.60 6.35
CA GLY A 247 16.89 -15.93 6.83
C GLY A 247 18.08 -16.34 5.97
N ASN A 248 18.76 -15.36 5.40
CA ASN A 248 20.14 -15.50 4.95
C ASN A 248 21.04 -15.74 6.18
N ASN A 249 20.67 -16.70 7.04
CA ASN A 249 21.54 -17.20 8.07
C ASN A 249 22.49 -18.19 7.43
N THR A 250 23.59 -17.65 6.89
CA THR A 250 24.77 -18.38 6.46
C THR A 250 25.40 -19.25 7.56
N ASN A 251 24.84 -19.25 8.78
CA ASN A 251 25.32 -19.97 9.96
C ASN A 251 24.42 -21.13 10.43
N GLY A 252 23.58 -21.70 9.58
CA GLY A 252 23.07 -23.08 9.74
C GLY A 252 22.19 -23.40 10.95
N GLY A 253 21.61 -22.43 11.63
CA GLY A 253 20.78 -22.67 12.80
C GLY A 253 19.31 -22.29 12.59
N ILE A 254 18.40 -23.26 12.69
CA ILE A 254 16.93 -23.10 12.71
C ILE A 254 16.44 -22.27 13.92
N ALA A 255 17.34 -21.87 14.81
CA ALA A 255 17.02 -21.40 16.16
C ALA A 255 16.34 -20.03 16.22
N ASP A 256 16.34 -19.20 15.17
CA ASP A 256 15.85 -17.82 15.22
C ASP A 256 14.91 -17.43 14.06
N GLU A 257 14.12 -18.37 13.55
CA GLU A 257 13.11 -18.06 12.55
C GLU A 257 11.96 -17.27 13.18
N ASN A 258 11.77 -16.04 12.72
CA ASN A 258 10.77 -15.14 13.25
C ASN A 258 9.76 -14.75 12.18
N LEU A 259 8.49 -14.71 12.58
CA LEU A 259 7.41 -14.10 11.81
C LEU A 259 7.16 -12.70 12.35
N TRP A 260 7.17 -11.73 11.46
CA TRP A 260 6.72 -10.39 11.78
C TRP A 260 5.34 -10.14 11.16
N PHE A 261 4.45 -9.56 11.91
CA PHE A 261 3.15 -9.11 11.43
C PHE A 261 2.70 -7.85 12.20
N SER A 262 1.69 -7.17 11.68
CA SER A 262 1.12 -5.99 12.31
C SER A 262 -0.28 -6.26 12.85
N THR A 263 -0.71 -5.46 13.82
CA THR A 263 -2.10 -5.40 14.26
C THR A 263 -2.64 -4.01 14.06
N VAL A 264 -3.92 -3.93 13.70
CA VAL A 264 -4.66 -2.67 13.59
C VAL A 264 -5.35 -2.38 14.90
N ASN A 265 -5.22 -1.17 15.41
CA ASN A 265 -5.91 -0.75 16.64
C ASN A 265 -6.29 0.73 16.53
N PHE A 266 -7.54 0.98 16.20
CA PHE A 266 -8.06 2.33 16.04
C PHE A 266 -8.91 2.73 17.25
N PRO A 267 -8.76 3.93 17.82
CA PRO A 267 -7.88 5.04 17.41
C PRO A 267 -6.52 5.08 18.14
N ILE A 268 -6.19 4.10 18.95
CA ILE A 268 -5.08 4.14 19.92
C ILE A 268 -3.73 4.06 19.22
N GLY A 269 -3.58 3.16 18.25
CA GLY A 269 -2.35 2.84 17.55
C GLY A 269 -2.24 1.34 17.33
N GLY A 270 -1.74 0.94 16.17
CA GLY A 270 -1.46 -0.46 15.84
C GLY A 270 -0.21 -0.97 16.55
N GLN A 271 0.15 -2.20 16.24
CA GLN A 271 1.32 -2.85 16.83
C GLN A 271 2.12 -3.56 15.74
N LEU A 272 3.42 -3.69 15.96
CA LEU A 272 4.28 -4.64 15.26
C LEU A 272 4.57 -5.80 16.19
N VAL A 273 4.38 -7.01 15.70
CA VAL A 273 4.48 -8.23 16.49
C VAL A 273 5.51 -9.16 15.88
N LYS A 274 6.44 -9.61 16.71
CA LYS A 274 7.42 -10.64 16.39
C LYS A 274 7.01 -11.95 17.06
N TYR A 275 6.85 -13.01 16.27
CA TYR A 275 6.65 -14.36 16.77
C TYR A 275 7.86 -15.23 16.45
N ASN A 276 8.52 -15.76 17.49
CA ASN A 276 9.61 -16.72 17.31
C ASN A 276 9.02 -18.13 17.21
N ILE A 277 9.22 -18.80 16.07
CA ILE A 277 8.61 -20.10 15.76
C ILE A 277 9.13 -21.19 16.71
N ALA A 278 10.44 -21.21 16.98
CA ALA A 278 11.05 -22.24 17.82
C ALA A 278 10.72 -22.06 19.30
N LYS A 279 10.78 -20.82 19.80
CA LYS A 279 10.51 -20.47 21.21
C LYS A 279 9.02 -20.34 21.53
N LYS A 280 8.17 -20.24 20.48
CA LYS A 280 6.70 -20.05 20.58
C LYS A 280 6.32 -18.85 21.47
N ASN A 281 7.07 -17.77 21.39
CA ASN A 281 6.81 -16.55 22.14
C ASN A 281 6.61 -15.34 21.22
N LEU A 282 5.88 -14.36 21.74
CA LEU A 282 5.62 -13.08 21.07
C LEU A 282 6.43 -11.96 21.73
N THR A 283 6.86 -11.00 20.91
CA THR A 283 7.31 -9.68 21.36
C THR A 283 6.46 -8.64 20.64
N VAL A 284 5.89 -7.72 21.41
CA VAL A 284 4.96 -6.69 20.89
C VAL A 284 5.61 -5.33 21.02
N PHE A 285 5.49 -4.53 19.97
CA PHE A 285 5.95 -3.15 19.89
C PHE A 285 4.74 -2.26 19.58
N ASP A 286 4.33 -1.45 20.58
CA ASP A 286 3.20 -0.54 20.42
C ASP A 286 3.58 0.65 19.55
N LEU A 287 2.69 0.99 18.60
CA LEU A 287 2.78 2.20 17.79
C LEU A 287 1.91 3.30 18.43
N THR A 288 2.25 4.54 18.12
CA THR A 288 1.46 5.68 18.62
C THR A 288 0.14 5.83 17.85
N SER A 289 -0.76 6.67 18.36
CA SER A 289 -2.01 7.03 17.68
C SER A 289 -1.82 7.68 16.29
N MET A 290 -0.60 8.02 15.93
CA MET A 290 -0.22 8.40 14.57
C MET A 290 -0.31 7.22 13.59
N HIS A 291 -0.16 5.99 14.07
CA HIS A 291 -0.06 4.77 13.26
C HIS A 291 -1.14 3.78 13.66
N THR A 292 -2.36 4.01 13.20
CA THR A 292 -3.53 3.21 13.60
C THR A 292 -3.76 1.98 12.73
N ILE A 293 -3.31 2.01 11.47
CA ILE A 293 -3.53 0.94 10.49
C ILE A 293 -2.19 0.57 9.83
N PRO A 294 -1.21 0.05 10.59
CA PRO A 294 0.02 -0.47 9.99
C PRO A 294 -0.30 -1.71 9.16
N LEU A 295 -0.05 -1.61 7.85
CA LEU A 295 -0.27 -2.72 6.91
C LEU A 295 1.04 -3.14 6.28
N SER A 296 1.18 -4.44 6.06
CA SER A 296 2.38 -5.04 5.50
C SER A 296 3.64 -4.80 6.34
N VAL A 297 4.49 -5.78 6.42
CA VAL A 297 5.72 -5.74 7.21
C VAL A 297 6.86 -6.30 6.39
N ALA A 298 8.00 -5.62 6.37
CA ALA A 298 9.23 -6.09 5.74
C ALA A 298 10.41 -5.90 6.70
N GLU A 299 11.35 -6.85 6.69
CA GLU A 299 12.58 -6.78 7.47
C GLU A 299 13.76 -6.52 6.53
N ASP A 300 14.66 -5.62 6.93
CA ASP A 300 15.88 -5.31 6.17
C ASP A 300 17.09 -6.17 6.62
N GLU A 301 18.22 -6.03 5.94
CA GLU A 301 19.42 -6.84 6.20
C GLU A 301 20.03 -6.59 7.60
N LYS A 302 19.63 -5.50 8.28
CA LYS A 302 20.06 -5.16 9.62
C LYS A 302 19.08 -5.61 10.69
N GLY A 303 18.01 -6.32 10.30
CA GLY A 303 16.94 -6.75 11.21
C GLY A 303 16.01 -5.63 11.66
N ARG A 304 16.01 -4.47 11.00
CA ARG A 304 15.04 -3.40 11.24
C ARG A 304 13.76 -3.71 10.48
N VAL A 305 12.65 -3.31 11.05
CA VAL A 305 11.31 -3.67 10.56
C VAL A 305 10.61 -2.44 10.01
N TRP A 306 10.13 -2.57 8.79
CA TRP A 306 9.45 -1.51 8.05
C TRP A 306 7.97 -1.83 7.91
N THR A 307 7.12 -0.82 8.06
CA THR A 307 5.68 -0.94 7.81
C THR A 307 5.12 0.36 7.25
N ASN A 308 4.03 0.25 6.52
CA ASN A 308 3.25 1.37 6.00
C ASN A 308 2.04 1.62 6.89
N ASP A 309 1.65 2.87 7.08
CA ASP A 309 0.43 3.21 7.79
C ASP A 309 -0.68 3.62 6.82
N HIS A 310 -1.63 2.73 6.61
CA HIS A 310 -2.75 2.92 5.68
C HIS A 310 -3.84 3.90 6.18
N ALA A 311 -3.60 4.57 7.30
CA ALA A 311 -4.44 5.67 7.80
C ALA A 311 -3.78 7.04 7.61
N SER A 312 -2.64 7.09 6.91
CA SER A 312 -1.81 8.30 6.82
C SER A 312 -1.03 8.36 5.51
N SER A 313 -0.17 9.37 5.38
CA SER A 313 0.88 9.46 4.36
C SER A 313 2.24 9.05 4.91
N LEU A 314 2.27 8.14 5.89
CA LEU A 314 3.50 7.79 6.59
C LEU A 314 3.88 6.32 6.37
N PHE A 315 5.18 6.08 6.40
CA PHE A 315 5.78 4.78 6.60
C PHE A 315 6.82 4.87 7.73
N LEU A 316 7.12 3.77 8.37
CA LEU A 316 7.99 3.79 9.54
C LEU A 316 8.98 2.62 9.56
N MET A 317 10.06 2.83 10.29
CA MET A 317 11.07 1.84 10.63
C MET A 317 11.12 1.68 12.15
N LEU A 318 11.02 0.44 12.61
CA LEU A 318 11.29 0.01 13.97
C LEU A 318 12.67 -0.63 14.04
N ASP A 319 13.49 -0.21 14.98
CA ASP A 319 14.67 -0.96 15.41
C ASP A 319 14.29 -1.86 16.60
N PRO A 320 14.15 -3.18 16.40
CA PRO A 320 13.70 -4.06 17.49
C PRO A 320 14.70 -4.19 18.64
N SER A 321 15.97 -3.86 18.43
CA SER A 321 17.00 -3.94 19.47
C SER A 321 16.89 -2.81 20.50
N THR A 322 16.42 -1.65 20.08
CA THR A 322 16.28 -0.45 20.91
C THR A 322 14.83 -0.07 21.19
N GLY A 323 13.88 -0.58 20.38
CA GLY A 323 12.48 -0.16 20.39
C GLY A 323 12.25 1.19 19.71
N ASN A 324 13.29 1.81 19.13
CA ASN A 324 13.17 3.12 18.49
C ASN A 324 12.41 3.04 17.17
N ILE A 325 11.50 4.00 16.98
CA ILE A 325 10.71 4.16 15.77
C ILE A 325 11.15 5.44 15.08
N LYS A 326 11.48 5.34 13.79
CA LYS A 326 11.68 6.49 12.91
C LYS A 326 10.59 6.50 11.84
N GLN A 327 9.93 7.64 11.67
CA GLN A 327 8.82 7.80 10.73
C GLN A 327 9.21 8.73 9.60
N TYR A 328 8.63 8.46 8.43
CA TYR A 328 8.90 9.12 7.17
C TYR A 328 7.58 9.49 6.51
N SER A 329 7.54 10.58 5.76
CA SER A 329 6.39 10.92 4.93
C SER A 329 6.64 10.59 3.46
N THR A 330 5.59 10.14 2.77
CA THR A 330 5.55 10.14 1.31
C THR A 330 5.58 11.57 0.77
N SER A 331 5.80 11.73 -0.52
CA SER A 331 6.06 13.06 -1.10
C SER A 331 4.85 13.70 -1.78
N PHE A 332 3.67 13.10 -1.75
CA PHE A 332 2.57 13.58 -2.57
C PHE A 332 1.90 14.84 -1.99
N PRO A 333 1.87 15.98 -2.71
CA PRO A 333 1.17 17.17 -2.28
C PRO A 333 -0.33 17.00 -2.54
N LEU A 334 -1.00 16.27 -1.67
CA LEU A 334 -2.45 16.14 -1.74
C LEU A 334 -3.15 17.40 -1.21
N PRO A 335 -4.40 17.65 -1.61
CA PRO A 335 -5.23 18.65 -0.96
C PRO A 335 -5.25 18.43 0.55
N THR A 336 -5.32 19.51 1.31
CA THR A 336 -5.46 19.46 2.77
C THR A 336 -6.59 18.49 3.17
N ASN A 337 -6.28 17.54 4.06
CA ASN A 337 -7.15 16.49 4.60
C ASN A 337 -7.16 15.15 3.83
N THR A 338 -6.34 14.93 2.84
CA THR A 338 -6.17 13.63 2.20
C THR A 338 -4.81 13.00 2.54
N THR A 339 -4.71 11.68 2.45
CA THR A 339 -3.50 10.90 2.70
C THR A 339 -3.18 10.05 1.48
N THR A 340 -1.91 9.70 1.27
CA THR A 340 -1.49 8.86 0.14
C THR A 340 -1.84 7.40 0.33
N LEU A 341 -2.11 6.98 1.58
CA LEU A 341 -2.45 5.63 1.97
C LEU A 341 -1.42 4.60 1.45
N PRO A 342 -0.15 4.66 1.90
CA PRO A 342 0.81 3.63 1.56
C PRO A 342 0.31 2.28 2.09
N TYR A 343 0.36 1.24 1.24
CA TYR A 343 -0.37 0.00 1.48
C TYR A 343 0.56 -1.21 1.67
N TYR A 344 0.92 -1.88 0.59
CA TYR A 344 1.76 -3.06 0.61
C TYR A 344 3.24 -2.66 0.52
N ASN A 345 4.12 -3.39 1.19
CA ASN A 345 5.56 -3.16 1.08
C ASN A 345 6.35 -4.45 0.91
N GLN A 346 7.54 -4.32 0.38
CA GLN A 346 8.53 -5.38 0.24
C GLN A 346 9.93 -4.76 0.33
N TYR A 347 10.82 -5.38 1.10
CA TYR A 347 12.22 -4.97 1.14
C TYR A 347 13.07 -5.86 0.24
N LYS A 348 13.85 -5.25 -0.65
CA LYS A 348 14.76 -5.96 -1.57
C LYS A 348 15.90 -5.07 -1.99
N ASP A 349 17.12 -5.59 -1.95
CA ASP A 349 18.34 -4.96 -2.47
C ASP A 349 18.57 -3.52 -1.93
N GLY A 350 18.43 -3.34 -0.62
CA GLY A 350 18.64 -2.04 0.04
C GLY A 350 17.50 -1.03 -0.12
N LYS A 351 16.39 -1.44 -0.72
CA LYS A 351 15.23 -0.60 -1.00
C LYS A 351 13.98 -1.14 -0.36
N LEU A 352 13.25 -0.27 0.32
CA LEU A 352 11.87 -0.52 0.72
C LEU A 352 10.96 -0.12 -0.45
N TRP A 353 10.37 -1.11 -1.11
CA TRP A 353 9.35 -0.91 -2.13
C TRP A 353 7.98 -0.82 -1.50
N PHE A 354 7.11 0.05 -2.00
CA PHE A 354 5.72 0.16 -1.58
C PHE A 354 4.85 0.79 -2.67
N ASN A 355 3.56 0.57 -2.55
CA ASN A 355 2.56 1.25 -3.37
C ASN A 355 1.78 2.25 -2.52
N GLU A 356 1.33 3.31 -3.15
CA GLU A 356 0.46 4.32 -2.56
C GLU A 356 -0.93 4.17 -3.14
N HIS A 357 -1.85 3.64 -2.33
CA HIS A 357 -3.20 3.33 -2.76
C HIS A 357 -3.90 4.57 -3.33
N TYR A 358 -3.91 5.67 -2.56
CA TYR A 358 -4.54 6.92 -2.96
C TYR A 358 -3.55 7.91 -3.60
N GLY A 359 -2.27 7.78 -3.32
CA GLY A 359 -1.19 8.52 -4.00
C GLY A 359 -0.99 8.10 -5.46
N ASN A 360 -1.57 6.97 -5.86
CA ASN A 360 -1.56 6.43 -7.22
C ASN A 360 -0.15 6.24 -7.77
N ALA A 361 0.73 5.61 -6.98
CA ALA A 361 2.13 5.45 -7.32
C ALA A 361 2.70 4.09 -6.88
N ILE A 362 3.74 3.66 -7.58
CA ILE A 362 4.69 2.64 -7.12
C ILE A 362 5.97 3.35 -6.73
N ALA A 363 6.43 3.10 -5.51
CA ALA A 363 7.54 3.83 -4.92
C ALA A 363 8.61 2.91 -4.37
N PHE A 364 9.82 3.45 -4.24
CA PHE A 364 10.84 2.87 -3.38
C PHE A 364 11.55 3.94 -2.54
N PHE A 365 11.96 3.55 -1.35
CA PHE A 365 12.86 4.29 -0.49
C PHE A 365 14.22 3.58 -0.43
N ASP A 366 15.27 4.23 -0.93
CA ASP A 366 16.66 3.78 -0.78
C ASP A 366 17.13 4.12 0.63
N VAL A 367 17.23 3.09 1.46
CA VAL A 367 17.52 3.22 2.90
C VAL A 367 18.94 3.74 3.16
N LYS A 368 19.89 3.47 2.26
CA LYS A 368 21.28 3.91 2.40
C LYS A 368 21.45 5.40 2.07
N ASN A 369 20.74 5.85 1.02
CA ASN A 369 20.93 7.19 0.47
C ASN A 369 19.88 8.18 0.95
N ASN A 370 18.90 7.75 1.75
CA ASN A 370 17.74 8.54 2.16
C ASN A 370 17.05 9.23 0.98
N THR A 371 16.87 8.47 -0.11
CA THR A 371 16.19 8.93 -1.32
C THR A 371 14.95 8.12 -1.58
N MET A 372 13.88 8.79 -1.99
CA MET A 372 12.64 8.14 -2.40
C MET A 372 12.33 8.52 -3.84
N VAL A 373 11.84 7.55 -4.61
CA VAL A 373 11.35 7.76 -5.98
C VAL A 373 9.95 7.19 -6.08
N GLU A 374 9.03 7.98 -6.59
CA GLU A 374 7.63 7.63 -6.78
C GLU A 374 7.31 7.73 -8.27
N TYR A 375 6.90 6.64 -8.88
CA TYR A 375 6.48 6.53 -10.27
C TYR A 375 4.96 6.56 -10.32
N HIS A 376 4.39 7.62 -10.89
CA HIS A 376 2.95 7.83 -10.91
C HIS A 376 2.28 6.97 -11.98
N ILE A 377 1.23 6.28 -11.57
CA ILE A 377 0.42 5.43 -12.45
C ILE A 377 -0.35 6.32 -13.43
N PRO A 378 -0.36 5.98 -14.73
CA PRO A 378 -0.99 6.83 -15.76
C PRO A 378 -2.51 6.91 -15.62
N THR A 379 -3.18 5.82 -15.29
CA THR A 379 -4.64 5.80 -15.09
C THR A 379 -5.05 6.59 -13.86
N LYS A 380 -6.02 7.48 -14.03
CA LYS A 380 -6.57 8.35 -12.99
C LYS A 380 -8.08 8.40 -13.13
N ASP A 381 -8.78 7.67 -12.26
CA ASP A 381 -10.24 7.73 -12.22
C ASP A 381 -10.70 8.82 -11.24
N PRO A 382 -11.42 9.86 -11.72
CA PRO A 382 -11.95 10.92 -10.86
C PRO A 382 -12.90 10.43 -9.77
N PHE A 383 -13.64 9.34 -10.01
CA PHE A 383 -14.54 8.75 -9.03
C PHE A 383 -13.79 8.21 -7.82
N TRP A 384 -12.59 7.62 -8.06
CA TRP A 384 -11.70 7.09 -7.04
C TRP A 384 -10.65 8.11 -6.57
N GLY A 385 -10.94 9.41 -6.71
CA GLY A 385 -10.03 10.47 -6.26
C GLY A 385 -8.80 10.65 -7.15
N ASN A 386 -8.91 10.37 -8.44
CA ASN A 386 -7.83 10.34 -9.42
C ASN A 386 -6.78 9.23 -9.16
N ALA A 387 -7.22 8.10 -8.65
CA ALA A 387 -6.38 6.93 -8.41
C ALA A 387 -6.93 5.68 -9.12
N SER A 388 -6.05 4.77 -9.52
CA SER A 388 -6.38 3.42 -10.00
C SER A 388 -6.40 2.38 -8.88
N ASN A 389 -6.16 2.82 -7.64
CA ASN A 389 -6.13 2.02 -6.43
C ASN A 389 -5.21 0.79 -6.53
N PRO A 390 -3.88 0.97 -6.68
CA PRO A 390 -2.96 -0.15 -6.66
C PRO A 390 -2.97 -0.83 -5.28
N LEU A 391 -3.27 -2.14 -5.21
CA LEU A 391 -3.33 -2.88 -3.95
C LEU A 391 -2.15 -3.81 -3.72
N ARG A 392 -1.71 -4.52 -4.74
CA ARG A 392 -0.59 -5.45 -4.64
C ARG A 392 0.43 -5.21 -5.73
N PHE A 393 1.67 -5.52 -5.42
CA PHE A 393 2.74 -5.58 -6.40
C PHE A 393 3.68 -6.75 -6.11
N VAL A 394 4.45 -7.13 -7.11
CA VAL A 394 5.52 -8.11 -7.01
C VAL A 394 6.71 -7.67 -7.86
N LEU A 395 7.93 -7.87 -7.34
CA LEU A 395 9.13 -7.74 -8.14
C LEU A 395 9.33 -9.07 -8.89
N ASP A 396 9.38 -8.99 -10.20
CA ASP A 396 9.64 -10.17 -11.04
C ASP A 396 11.13 -10.61 -10.94
N ASN A 397 11.45 -11.73 -11.59
CA ASN A 397 12.82 -12.28 -11.55
C ASN A 397 13.85 -11.37 -12.25
N ASN A 398 13.39 -10.47 -13.12
CA ASN A 398 14.21 -9.48 -13.83
C ASN A 398 14.33 -8.17 -13.05
N GLY A 399 13.50 -7.96 -12.04
CA GLY A 399 13.44 -6.79 -11.18
C GLY A 399 12.51 -5.68 -11.67
N SER A 400 11.62 -5.95 -12.63
CA SER A 400 10.47 -5.08 -12.93
C SER A 400 9.41 -5.25 -11.85
N VAL A 401 8.59 -4.21 -11.64
CA VAL A 401 7.54 -4.24 -10.62
C VAL A 401 6.18 -4.33 -11.29
N TRP A 402 5.52 -5.47 -11.12
CA TRP A 402 4.16 -5.70 -11.60
C TRP A 402 3.19 -5.36 -10.48
N PHE A 403 2.06 -4.72 -10.81
CA PHE A 403 1.06 -4.32 -9.82
C PHE A 403 -0.36 -4.45 -10.36
N THR A 404 -1.32 -4.58 -9.44
CA THR A 404 -2.75 -4.63 -9.77
C THR A 404 -3.37 -3.26 -9.60
N GLU A 405 -4.29 -2.91 -10.49
CA GLU A 405 -5.13 -1.71 -10.44
C GLU A 405 -6.56 -2.14 -10.17
N TRP A 406 -6.89 -2.22 -8.89
CA TRP A 406 -8.07 -2.88 -8.37
C TRP A 406 -9.38 -2.36 -8.97
N THR A 407 -9.52 -1.05 -9.14
CA THR A 407 -10.74 -0.41 -9.66
C THR A 407 -10.77 -0.31 -11.18
N GLU A 408 -9.66 -0.60 -11.86
CA GLU A 408 -9.49 -0.28 -13.28
C GLU A 408 -9.47 -1.49 -14.21
N ASN A 409 -9.65 -2.68 -13.66
CA ASN A 409 -9.56 -3.93 -14.45
C ASN A 409 -8.24 -4.08 -15.22
N LYS A 410 -7.12 -3.66 -14.61
CA LYS A 410 -5.80 -3.61 -15.23
C LYS A 410 -4.73 -4.22 -14.35
N ILE A 411 -3.63 -4.58 -14.98
CA ILE A 411 -2.33 -4.74 -14.34
C ILE A 411 -1.35 -3.77 -14.97
N GLY A 412 -0.42 -3.26 -14.20
CA GLY A 412 0.65 -2.40 -14.68
C GLY A 412 2.03 -3.02 -14.45
N VAL A 413 3.01 -2.55 -15.23
CA VAL A 413 4.43 -2.86 -15.01
C VAL A 413 5.26 -1.60 -14.99
N LEU A 414 6.05 -1.44 -13.93
CA LEU A 414 7.12 -0.47 -13.84
C LEU A 414 8.41 -1.15 -14.33
N HIS A 415 8.96 -0.67 -15.45
CA HIS A 415 10.06 -1.30 -16.17
C HIS A 415 11.41 -1.05 -15.49
N LYS A 416 12.13 -2.11 -15.11
CA LYS A 416 13.43 -2.03 -14.44
C LYS A 416 14.45 -1.21 -15.22
N GLU A 417 14.54 -1.43 -16.52
CA GLU A 417 15.52 -0.77 -17.40
C GLU A 417 15.31 0.74 -17.49
N LYS A 418 14.13 1.22 -17.14
CA LYS A 418 13.77 2.65 -17.17
C LYS A 418 13.90 3.33 -15.80
N MET A 419 13.76 2.57 -14.70
CA MET A 419 13.72 3.12 -13.34
C MET A 419 14.94 3.96 -12.97
N ASN A 420 16.14 3.55 -13.41
CA ASN A 420 17.38 4.25 -13.08
C ASN A 420 17.65 5.46 -14.00
N ASN A 421 16.88 5.61 -15.07
CA ASN A 421 16.99 6.73 -15.98
C ASN A 421 16.05 7.87 -15.55
N LEU A 422 16.34 8.47 -14.40
CA LEU A 422 15.55 9.58 -13.89
C LEU A 422 15.83 10.88 -14.65
N PRO A 423 14.81 11.72 -14.93
CA PRO A 423 15.01 12.99 -15.64
C PRO A 423 15.72 14.01 -14.75
N ILE A 424 15.55 13.92 -13.44
CA ILE A 424 16.13 14.82 -12.46
C ILE A 424 16.61 14.11 -11.21
N THR A 425 17.60 14.70 -10.53
CA THR A 425 18.03 14.30 -9.19
C THR A 425 18.30 15.54 -8.35
N LEU A 426 18.33 15.38 -7.02
CA LEU A 426 18.55 16.47 -6.06
C LEU A 426 19.87 16.32 -5.30
N SER A 427 20.55 17.43 -5.04
CA SER A 427 21.59 17.56 -4.03
C SER A 427 21.22 18.67 -3.06
N LEU A 428 21.45 18.43 -1.78
CA LEU A 428 21.13 19.35 -0.70
C LEU A 428 22.41 19.86 -0.04
N SER A 429 22.43 21.12 0.40
CA SER A 429 23.58 21.70 1.10
C SER A 429 23.80 21.13 2.49
N LYS A 430 22.76 20.48 3.09
CA LYS A 430 22.82 19.85 4.41
C LYS A 430 21.79 18.73 4.55
N ASN A 431 22.00 17.85 5.54
CA ASN A 431 21.16 16.68 5.79
C ASN A 431 20.24 16.83 7.02
N ASN A 432 20.18 18.04 7.60
CA ASN A 432 19.31 18.32 8.72
C ASN A 432 18.83 19.77 8.69
N ILE A 433 17.67 20.00 9.28
CA ILE A 433 17.10 21.32 9.56
C ILE A 433 16.81 21.39 11.06
N SER A 434 17.15 22.50 11.70
CA SER A 434 16.88 22.75 13.11
C SER A 434 16.09 24.03 13.27
N LEU A 435 14.91 23.91 13.85
CA LEU A 435 14.00 25.02 14.13
C LEU A 435 13.98 25.31 15.63
N ASP A 436 13.92 26.56 16.02
CA ASP A 436 13.73 26.99 17.39
C ASP A 436 12.36 27.65 17.56
N LYS A 437 11.46 26.90 18.18
CA LYS A 437 10.09 27.33 18.46
C LYS A 437 10.03 28.56 19.36
N ALA A 438 10.90 28.64 20.37
CA ALA A 438 10.85 29.69 21.38
C ALA A 438 11.24 31.08 20.78
N SER A 439 12.23 31.10 19.92
CA SER A 439 12.65 32.33 19.24
C SER A 439 11.96 32.58 17.89
N GLY A 440 11.20 31.59 17.39
CA GLY A 440 10.64 31.61 16.05
C GLY A 440 11.70 31.47 14.96
N LYS A 441 12.94 31.08 15.32
CA LYS A 441 14.05 30.98 14.38
C LYS A 441 13.85 29.82 13.43
N GLY A 442 13.70 30.15 12.15
CA GLY A 442 13.66 29.21 11.03
C GLY A 442 15.04 28.75 10.58
N ASP A 443 15.05 27.93 9.56
CA ASP A 443 16.25 27.42 8.91
C ASP A 443 16.03 27.30 7.39
N SER A 444 17.12 27.11 6.63
CA SER A 444 17.03 26.96 5.17
C SER A 444 18.00 25.92 4.65
N VAL A 445 17.67 25.36 3.49
CA VAL A 445 18.51 24.42 2.74
C VAL A 445 18.58 24.84 1.27
N ASP A 446 19.80 24.93 0.73
CA ASP A 446 20.01 25.14 -0.69
C ASP A 446 19.88 23.82 -1.43
N ILE A 447 19.21 23.86 -2.56
CA ILE A 447 18.87 22.68 -3.36
C ILE A 447 19.38 22.88 -4.78
N LEU A 448 20.15 21.92 -5.25
CA LEU A 448 20.59 21.82 -6.64
C LEU A 448 19.81 20.72 -7.33
N ILE A 449 19.20 21.04 -8.47
CA ILE A 449 18.46 20.12 -9.29
C ILE A 449 19.29 19.82 -10.54
N TYR A 450 19.76 18.59 -10.65
CA TYR A 450 20.53 18.12 -11.81
C TYR A 450 19.58 17.50 -12.83
N LYS A 451 19.69 17.94 -14.08
CA LYS A 451 18.91 17.39 -15.21
C LYS A 451 19.72 16.29 -15.89
N ASN A 452 19.05 15.19 -16.22
CA ASN A 452 19.61 14.14 -17.06
C ASN A 452 19.17 14.36 -18.52
N ASN A 453 19.96 15.10 -19.27
CA ASN A 453 19.62 15.47 -20.64
C ASN A 453 19.57 14.27 -21.62
N SER A 454 20.11 13.10 -21.23
CA SER A 454 19.97 11.86 -22.00
C SER A 454 18.63 11.15 -21.75
N ASN A 455 17.86 11.57 -20.72
CA ASN A 455 16.56 10.99 -20.46
C ASN A 455 15.56 11.38 -21.59
N PRO A 456 14.84 10.42 -22.18
CA PRO A 456 13.89 10.69 -23.28
C PRO A 456 12.80 11.71 -22.94
N LEU A 457 12.39 11.82 -21.68
CA LEU A 457 11.40 12.81 -21.24
C LEU A 457 11.91 14.25 -21.39
N ILE A 458 13.18 14.49 -21.10
CA ILE A 458 13.83 15.79 -21.30
C ILE A 458 14.19 16.00 -22.78
N TYR A 459 14.76 14.97 -23.43
CA TYR A 459 15.19 15.05 -24.82
C TYR A 459 14.04 15.31 -25.80
N ASN A 460 12.89 14.63 -25.63
CA ASN A 460 11.74 14.77 -26.52
C ASN A 460 10.97 16.08 -26.29
N SER A 461 10.99 16.65 -25.09
CA SER A 461 10.45 17.99 -24.87
C SER A 461 11.17 19.06 -25.73
N ASN A 462 12.40 18.79 -26.10
CA ASN A 462 13.21 19.67 -26.95
C ASN A 462 12.79 19.64 -28.40
N LYS A 463 12.38 18.46 -28.94
CA LYS A 463 11.96 18.31 -30.34
C LYS A 463 10.58 18.92 -30.61
N SER A 464 9.67 18.91 -29.61
CA SER A 464 8.34 19.46 -29.79
C SER A 464 8.30 21.00 -29.82
N LEU A 465 9.31 21.67 -29.25
CA LEU A 465 9.42 23.14 -29.25
C LEU A 465 9.79 23.74 -30.63
N THR A 466 10.30 22.92 -31.55
CA THR A 466 10.71 23.40 -32.90
C THR A 466 9.62 23.38 -33.96
N ASN A 467 8.47 22.70 -33.75
CA ASN A 467 7.52 22.43 -34.83
C ASN A 467 6.01 22.50 -34.53
N GLN A 468 5.55 22.95 -33.34
CA GLN A 468 4.10 23.10 -33.09
C GLN A 468 3.73 24.22 -32.09
N SER A 469 2.73 24.99 -32.45
CA SER A 469 1.98 25.91 -31.61
C SER A 469 1.19 25.14 -30.54
N SER A 470 1.54 25.28 -29.25
CA SER A 470 0.96 24.69 -28.06
C SER A 470 1.62 23.41 -27.50
N SER A 471 2.95 23.34 -27.44
CA SER A 471 3.64 22.29 -26.69
C SER A 471 3.55 22.56 -25.19
N GLN A 472 3.02 21.60 -24.45
CA GLN A 472 3.02 21.61 -22.99
C GLN A 472 4.48 21.60 -22.51
N LEU A 473 4.96 22.72 -21.98
CA LEU A 473 6.32 22.85 -21.45
C LEU A 473 6.50 21.84 -20.30
N SER A 474 7.56 21.06 -20.33
CA SER A 474 7.93 20.21 -19.20
C SER A 474 8.23 21.07 -18.00
N ASN A 475 7.72 20.67 -16.84
CA ASN A 475 7.90 21.42 -15.59
C ASN A 475 8.49 20.56 -14.48
N ILE A 476 9.19 21.21 -13.58
CA ILE A 476 9.64 20.67 -12.31
C ILE A 476 8.97 21.48 -11.21
N THR A 477 8.22 20.81 -10.35
CA THR A 477 7.56 21.46 -9.20
C THR A 477 8.22 20.99 -7.91
N MET A 478 8.61 21.96 -7.06
CA MET A 478 9.22 21.72 -5.75
C MET A 478 8.16 21.75 -4.66
N PHE A 479 8.23 20.82 -3.73
CA PHE A 479 7.39 20.81 -2.53
C PHE A 479 8.07 20.05 -1.40
N ALA A 480 7.54 20.17 -0.18
CA ALA A 480 8.04 19.43 0.97
C ALA A 480 6.89 18.88 1.80
N THR A 481 7.13 17.70 2.37
CA THR A 481 6.26 17.04 3.33
C THR A 481 7.04 16.66 4.59
N SER A 482 6.37 16.38 5.69
CA SER A 482 7.05 16.02 6.94
C SER A 482 6.32 14.90 7.67
N SER A 483 7.05 14.18 8.50
CA SER A 483 6.48 13.14 9.37
C SER A 483 5.81 13.69 10.64
N ILE A 484 5.63 15.00 10.76
CA ILE A 484 4.99 15.62 11.93
C ILE A 484 3.46 15.37 11.98
N SER A 485 2.86 15.05 10.86
CA SER A 485 1.41 14.81 10.77
C SER A 485 1.08 13.61 9.89
N LYS A 486 -0.08 13.01 10.13
CA LYS A 486 -0.61 11.89 9.33
C LYS A 486 -0.76 12.20 7.85
N ILE A 487 -1.04 13.45 7.51
CA ILE A 487 -1.21 13.88 6.10
C ILE A 487 0.10 14.26 5.43
N GLY A 488 1.24 14.15 6.12
CA GLY A 488 2.54 14.54 5.58
C GLY A 488 2.73 16.06 5.42
N SER A 489 1.84 16.88 5.97
CA SER A 489 1.94 18.34 5.87
C SER A 489 3.04 18.92 6.77
N LEU A 490 3.43 20.17 6.49
CA LEU A 490 4.29 20.99 7.38
C LEU A 490 3.44 21.59 8.51
N LEU A 491 2.82 20.76 9.34
CA LEU A 491 1.87 21.19 10.38
C LEU A 491 2.50 22.24 11.32
N ASN A 492 1.83 23.38 11.45
CA ASN A 492 2.29 24.51 12.26
C ASN A 492 3.70 25.01 11.91
N MET A 493 4.07 24.88 10.64
CA MET A 493 5.29 25.45 10.07
C MET A 493 4.96 26.10 8.74
N THR A 494 5.72 27.11 8.36
CA THR A 494 5.67 27.66 7.02
C THR A 494 6.89 27.21 6.23
N GLY A 495 6.66 26.71 5.02
CA GLY A 495 7.71 26.30 4.11
C GLY A 495 7.54 26.94 2.75
N SER A 496 8.59 27.53 2.22
CA SER A 496 8.57 28.15 0.89
C SER A 496 9.83 27.82 0.09
N PHE A 497 9.62 27.58 -1.20
CA PHE A 497 10.70 27.45 -2.18
C PHE A 497 10.83 28.74 -2.98
N ASN A 498 12.07 29.09 -3.31
CA ASN A 498 12.32 30.23 -4.18
C ASN A 498 13.43 29.87 -5.20
N PRO A 499 13.06 29.64 -6.47
CA PRO A 499 11.70 29.43 -7.00
C PRO A 499 11.10 28.07 -6.63
N ASP A 500 9.76 27.94 -6.70
CA ASP A 500 9.02 26.68 -6.45
C ASP A 500 8.75 25.86 -7.72
N ARG A 501 8.92 26.49 -8.88
CA ARG A 501 8.65 25.87 -10.19
C ARG A 501 9.68 26.26 -11.23
N PHE A 502 10.06 25.27 -12.04
CA PHE A 502 10.93 25.45 -13.19
C PHE A 502 10.28 24.90 -14.45
N TYR A 503 10.48 25.60 -15.55
CA TYR A 503 10.08 25.13 -16.87
C TYR A 503 11.32 24.74 -17.65
N ILE A 504 11.25 23.63 -18.38
CA ILE A 504 12.32 23.21 -19.27
C ILE A 504 12.17 24.01 -20.57
N THR A 505 13.09 24.95 -20.81
CA THR A 505 13.16 25.82 -22.00
C THR A 505 14.45 25.54 -22.76
N ASN A 506 14.52 26.01 -24.01
CA ASN A 506 15.74 25.87 -24.84
C ASN A 506 16.96 26.50 -24.19
N ASP A 507 16.80 27.62 -23.50
CA ASP A 507 17.91 28.30 -22.78
C ASP A 507 18.43 27.47 -21.61
N ASN A 508 17.54 26.73 -20.93
CA ASN A 508 17.90 25.81 -19.86
C ASN A 508 18.58 24.53 -20.36
N ILE A 509 18.54 24.27 -21.67
CA ILE A 509 19.14 23.11 -22.33
C ILE A 509 20.51 23.45 -22.87
N SER A 510 20.68 24.64 -23.46
CA SER A 510 21.98 25.11 -23.99
C SER A 510 23.05 25.23 -22.89
N ASN A 511 22.64 25.50 -21.62
CA ASN A 511 23.49 25.48 -20.44
C ASN A 511 23.37 24.15 -19.66
N SER A 512 23.54 23.03 -20.35
CA SER A 512 23.26 21.67 -19.86
C SER A 512 24.09 21.22 -18.64
N SER A 513 25.20 21.88 -18.35
CA SER A 513 26.09 21.52 -17.24
C SER A 513 25.75 22.18 -15.90
N GLN A 514 24.93 23.24 -15.89
CA GLN A 514 24.60 23.93 -14.64
C GLN A 514 23.30 23.40 -14.02
N PRO A 515 23.31 23.06 -12.72
CA PRO A 515 22.10 22.67 -12.01
C PRO A 515 21.15 23.87 -11.84
N LEU A 516 19.85 23.61 -11.84
CA LEU A 516 18.86 24.58 -11.39
C LEU A 516 18.98 24.73 -9.87
N LYS A 517 18.76 25.93 -9.36
CA LYS A 517 18.92 26.24 -7.93
C LYS A 517 17.62 26.72 -7.33
N THR A 518 17.30 26.25 -6.14
CA THR A 518 16.24 26.78 -5.28
C THR A 518 16.66 26.74 -3.82
N VAL A 519 15.97 27.48 -2.99
CA VAL A 519 16.17 27.49 -1.54
C VAL A 519 14.85 27.17 -0.87
N LEU A 520 14.84 26.16 -0.02
CA LEU A 520 13.72 25.90 0.89
C LEU A 520 13.99 26.67 2.20
N LYS A 521 13.07 27.54 2.59
CA LYS A 521 13.03 28.18 3.91
C LYS A 521 11.88 27.57 4.71
N ILE A 522 12.15 27.26 5.97
CA ILE A 522 11.13 26.74 6.90
C ILE A 522 11.20 27.54 8.18
N GLU A 523 10.05 27.96 8.68
CA GLU A 523 9.89 28.71 9.92
C GLU A 523 8.84 28.01 10.81
N PRO A 524 9.10 27.86 12.12
CA PRO A 524 8.16 27.25 13.04
C PRO A 524 7.11 28.28 13.48
N SER A 525 5.87 27.82 13.71
CA SER A 525 4.89 28.60 14.47
C SER A 525 5.03 28.29 15.98
N LYS A 526 4.36 29.12 16.81
CA LYS A 526 4.32 28.90 18.27
C LYS A 526 3.63 27.59 18.67
N ASP A 527 2.82 27.04 17.80
CA ASP A 527 2.02 25.82 18.09
C ASP A 527 2.68 24.54 17.59
N VAL A 528 3.85 24.62 16.93
CA VAL A 528 4.57 23.43 16.49
C VAL A 528 5.02 22.59 17.69
N VAL A 529 4.92 21.27 17.56
CA VAL A 529 5.33 20.35 18.62
C VAL A 529 6.84 20.10 18.55
N PRO A 530 7.59 20.34 19.63
CA PRO A 530 9.02 19.98 19.69
C PRO A 530 9.22 18.48 19.51
N GLY A 531 10.31 18.11 18.82
CA GLY A 531 10.60 16.69 18.56
C GLY A 531 11.57 16.49 17.39
N ASN A 532 11.86 15.23 17.13
CA ASN A 532 12.65 14.80 15.98
C ASN A 532 11.75 14.15 14.94
N TYR A 533 11.79 14.69 13.75
CA TYR A 533 10.96 14.31 12.62
C TYR A 533 11.83 14.08 11.38
N THR A 534 11.22 13.71 10.27
CA THR A 534 11.85 13.75 8.95
C THR A 534 11.16 14.77 8.05
N LEU A 535 11.93 15.36 7.17
CA LEU A 535 11.49 16.29 6.13
C LEU A 535 11.80 15.66 4.77
N THR A 536 10.78 15.48 3.96
CA THR A 536 10.88 14.98 2.60
C THR A 536 10.84 16.15 1.64
N ILE A 537 11.95 16.41 0.95
CA ILE A 537 12.10 17.48 -0.04
C ILE A 537 12.03 16.87 -1.43
N SER A 538 11.09 17.31 -2.23
CA SER A 538 10.66 16.64 -3.45
C SER A 538 10.71 17.55 -4.67
N ALA A 539 11.13 16.97 -5.78
CA ALA A 539 11.02 17.55 -7.11
C ALA A 539 10.21 16.59 -7.99
N ARG A 540 9.06 17.06 -8.47
CA ARG A 540 8.21 16.32 -9.39
C ARG A 540 8.47 16.80 -10.81
N TYR A 541 8.80 15.85 -11.68
CA TYR A 541 8.92 16.09 -13.11
C TYR A 541 7.61 15.72 -13.79
N ASN A 542 6.94 16.71 -14.37
CA ASN A 542 5.59 16.59 -14.89
C ASN A 542 4.66 15.91 -13.86
N ASN A 543 3.91 14.91 -14.26
CA ASN A 543 3.13 14.04 -13.38
C ASN A 543 3.56 12.58 -13.51
N GLU A 544 4.81 12.32 -13.90
CA GLU A 544 5.29 10.97 -14.19
C GLU A 544 6.17 10.41 -13.08
N VAL A 545 7.06 11.24 -12.53
CA VAL A 545 8.00 10.79 -11.50
C VAL A 545 8.31 11.90 -10.51
N THR A 546 8.42 11.53 -9.24
CA THR A 546 8.89 12.39 -8.16
C THR A 546 10.18 11.82 -7.58
N TYR A 547 11.20 12.65 -7.47
CA TYR A 547 12.46 12.34 -6.79
C TYR A 547 12.56 13.13 -5.50
N SER A 548 12.86 12.45 -4.39
CA SER A 548 12.89 13.07 -3.07
C SER A 548 14.17 12.76 -2.32
N LYS A 549 14.60 13.72 -1.52
CA LYS A 549 15.61 13.56 -0.47
C LYS A 549 14.95 13.70 0.89
N ILE A 550 15.25 12.77 1.78
CA ILE A 550 14.73 12.79 3.15
C ILE A 550 15.85 13.17 4.10
N ILE A 551 15.60 14.19 4.92
CA ILE A 551 16.55 14.72 5.90
C ILE A 551 15.92 14.78 7.29
N ASP A 552 16.76 14.91 8.31
CA ASP A 552 16.29 15.05 9.69
C ASP A 552 15.77 16.47 9.95
N LEU A 553 14.67 16.57 10.67
CA LEU A 553 14.04 17.80 11.12
C LEU A 553 13.95 17.79 12.65
N SER A 554 14.68 18.68 13.31
CA SER A 554 14.64 18.88 14.76
C SER A 554 13.92 20.18 15.10
N ILE A 555 12.97 20.11 16.00
CA ILE A 555 12.22 21.25 16.54
C ILE A 555 12.51 21.31 18.03
N LYS A 556 13.12 22.42 18.46
CA LYS A 556 13.51 22.70 19.86
C LYS A 556 12.54 23.63 20.53
#